data_117d9cafffbeabed286334b75f43e91a
#
_entry.id   117d9cafffbeabed286334b75f43e91a
#
_cell.length_a   1.000
_cell.length_b   1.000
_cell.length_c   1.000
_cell.angle_alpha   90.00
_cell.angle_beta   90.00
_cell.angle_gamma   90.00
#
_symmetry.space_group_name_H-M   'P 1'
#
loop_
_entity.id
_entity.type
_entity.pdbx_description
1 polymer ?
#
loop_
_entity_poly.entity_id
_entity_poly.type
_entity_poly.pdbx_seq_one_letter_code
_entity_poly.pdbx_strand_id
1 'polypeptide(L)'
;AVAGLVRPKSGEILLDGTNLVGKSTDQIVSSGVTLVPEGRRVFSNLTVEENLRIGAYLRKDSLADDLARVYDLFPRLKEREWQQAGTLSGGEQQMLAVGRALMAKPKLIMMDEPSLGLAPIVVRGIFEIIREINRQGITVLLIEQNANMALKVADSAYVMETGCITLSGAGKDLLNNEAVKKAYLGT
;
A
#
# COMPACT_ATOMS: atom_id res chain seq x y z
N ALA A 1 -6.63 -5.57 -11.71
CA ALA A 1 -7.56 -6.70 -11.61
C ALA A 1 -7.96 -6.93 -10.15
N VAL A 2 -7.00 -7.09 -9.20
CA VAL A 2 -7.27 -7.43 -7.79
C VAL A 2 -8.27 -6.45 -7.13
N ALA A 3 -8.13 -5.15 -7.36
CA ALA A 3 -9.04 -4.12 -6.84
C ALA A 3 -10.39 -4.03 -7.60
N GLY A 4 -10.69 -4.92 -8.54
CA GLY A 4 -11.93 -4.90 -9.32
C GLY A 4 -12.02 -3.83 -10.42
N LEU A 5 -10.99 -2.96 -10.57
CA LEU A 5 -11.00 -1.87 -11.56
C LEU A 5 -10.84 -2.36 -13.01
N VAL A 6 -10.21 -3.51 -13.21
CA VAL A 6 -9.99 -4.13 -14.51
C VAL A 6 -10.40 -5.59 -14.42
N ARG A 7 -11.22 -6.06 -15.35
CA ARG A 7 -11.64 -7.46 -15.41
C ARG A 7 -10.53 -8.31 -16.06
N PRO A 8 -10.05 -9.40 -15.42
CA PRO A 8 -9.10 -10.30 -16.04
C PRO A 8 -9.76 -11.05 -17.21
N LYS A 9 -8.99 -11.35 -18.25
CA LYS A 9 -9.49 -12.13 -19.41
C LYS A 9 -9.73 -13.61 -19.05
N SER A 10 -8.91 -14.13 -18.14
CA SER A 10 -8.97 -15.53 -17.68
C SER A 10 -8.27 -15.65 -16.33
N GLY A 11 -8.39 -16.80 -15.69
CA GLY A 11 -7.79 -17.08 -14.40
C GLY A 11 -8.67 -16.67 -13.22
N GLU A 12 -8.13 -16.82 -12.02
CA GLU A 12 -8.81 -16.52 -10.77
C GLU A 12 -7.91 -15.70 -9.85
N ILE A 13 -8.52 -14.96 -8.91
CA ILE A 13 -7.85 -14.20 -7.86
C ILE A 13 -8.47 -14.63 -6.54
N LEU A 14 -7.72 -15.36 -5.73
CA LEU A 14 -8.20 -15.94 -4.49
C LEU A 14 -7.72 -15.13 -3.28
N LEU A 15 -8.64 -14.75 -2.40
CA LEU A 15 -8.37 -14.23 -1.06
C LEU A 15 -9.01 -15.19 -0.04
N ASP A 16 -8.21 -15.83 0.78
CA ASP A 16 -8.68 -16.83 1.76
C ASP A 16 -9.63 -17.87 1.12
N GLY A 17 -9.29 -18.36 -0.10
CA GLY A 17 -10.10 -19.32 -0.85
C GLY A 17 -11.33 -18.74 -1.57
N THR A 18 -11.60 -17.43 -1.40
CA THR A 18 -12.73 -16.76 -2.08
C THR A 18 -12.26 -16.08 -3.36
N ASN A 19 -12.87 -16.41 -4.48
CA ASN A 19 -12.56 -15.79 -5.76
C ASN A 19 -13.11 -14.35 -5.80
N LEU A 20 -12.23 -13.39 -6.10
CA LEU A 20 -12.55 -11.95 -6.20
C LEU A 20 -12.96 -11.54 -7.64
N VAL A 21 -12.73 -12.38 -8.64
CA VAL A 21 -13.08 -12.07 -10.03
C VAL A 21 -14.59 -11.86 -10.17
N GLY A 22 -14.98 -10.74 -10.76
CA GLY A 22 -16.38 -10.38 -10.95
C GLY A 22 -17.07 -9.70 -9.77
N LYS A 23 -16.40 -9.60 -8.61
CA LYS A 23 -16.91 -8.79 -7.50
C LYS A 23 -16.76 -7.29 -7.77
N SER A 24 -17.69 -6.49 -7.24
CA SER A 24 -17.56 -5.02 -7.26
C SER A 24 -16.44 -4.55 -6.32
N THR A 25 -15.95 -3.34 -6.55
CA THR A 25 -14.91 -2.73 -5.69
C THR A 25 -15.33 -2.70 -4.22
N ASP A 26 -16.60 -2.35 -3.92
CA ASP A 26 -17.11 -2.33 -2.55
C ASP A 26 -17.12 -3.73 -1.90
N GLN A 27 -17.46 -4.77 -2.66
CA GLN A 27 -17.39 -6.16 -2.18
C GLN A 27 -15.96 -6.60 -1.91
N ILE A 28 -15.00 -6.14 -2.73
CA ILE A 28 -13.58 -6.42 -2.55
C ILE A 28 -13.05 -5.70 -1.31
N VAL A 29 -13.35 -4.42 -1.14
CA VAL A 29 -12.97 -3.66 0.07
C VAL A 29 -13.60 -4.29 1.32
N SER A 30 -14.89 -4.67 1.27
CA SER A 30 -15.58 -5.35 2.37
C SER A 30 -14.96 -6.70 2.71
N SER A 31 -14.30 -7.38 1.76
CA SER A 31 -13.56 -8.62 2.04
C SER A 31 -12.19 -8.41 2.69
N GLY A 32 -11.79 -7.16 2.86
CA GLY A 32 -10.54 -6.77 3.54
C GLY A 32 -9.37 -6.47 2.61
N VAL A 33 -9.61 -6.06 1.36
CA VAL A 33 -8.58 -5.64 0.42
C VAL A 33 -8.65 -4.15 0.20
N THR A 34 -7.55 -3.42 0.42
CA THR A 34 -7.45 -1.98 0.13
C THR A 34 -6.30 -1.67 -0.82
N LEU A 35 -6.39 -0.55 -1.51
CA LEU A 35 -5.39 -0.07 -2.45
C LEU A 35 -4.91 1.33 -2.08
N VAL A 36 -3.61 1.49 -1.98
CA VAL A 36 -2.92 2.77 -2.04
C VAL A 36 -2.42 2.94 -3.49
N PRO A 37 -3.10 3.72 -4.33
CA PRO A 37 -2.75 3.85 -5.73
C PRO A 37 -1.53 4.76 -5.91
N GLU A 38 -0.89 4.66 -7.07
CA GLU A 38 0.11 5.62 -7.52
C GLU A 38 -0.43 7.06 -7.49
N GLY A 39 0.43 8.02 -7.18
CA GLY A 39 0.08 9.44 -7.15
C GLY A 39 -0.73 9.87 -5.94
N ARG A 40 -0.72 9.09 -4.84
CA ARG A 40 -1.27 9.42 -3.52
C ARG A 40 -2.79 9.55 -3.47
N ARG A 41 -3.42 10.20 -4.46
CA ARG A 41 -4.87 10.36 -4.65
C ARG A 41 -5.61 10.79 -3.36
N VAL A 42 -5.04 11.79 -2.64
CA VAL A 42 -5.73 12.41 -1.50
C VAL A 42 -6.84 13.36 -1.97
N PHE A 43 -7.86 13.54 -1.16
CA PHE A 43 -8.90 14.54 -1.39
C PHE A 43 -8.38 15.90 -0.91
N SER A 44 -7.84 16.68 -1.84
CA SER A 44 -7.05 17.90 -1.56
C SER A 44 -7.82 18.98 -0.78
N ASN A 45 -9.13 19.09 -0.99
CA ASN A 45 -9.99 20.08 -0.34
C ASN A 45 -10.53 19.62 1.02
N LEU A 46 -10.29 18.37 1.40
CA LEU A 46 -10.67 17.82 2.70
C LEU A 46 -9.49 17.88 3.67
N THR A 47 -9.79 17.92 4.95
CA THR A 47 -8.78 17.84 6.00
C THR A 47 -8.13 16.47 6.06
N VAL A 48 -7.04 16.35 6.79
CA VAL A 48 -6.37 15.06 7.08
C VAL A 48 -7.36 14.10 7.73
N GLU A 49 -8.06 14.52 8.78
CA GLU A 49 -9.03 13.67 9.49
C GLU A 49 -10.16 13.23 8.57
N GLU A 50 -10.75 14.12 7.76
CA GLU A 50 -11.81 13.78 6.81
C GLU A 50 -11.32 12.77 5.77
N ASN A 51 -10.11 12.93 5.24
CA ASN A 51 -9.50 11.94 4.36
C ASN A 51 -9.39 10.56 5.02
N LEU A 52 -8.95 10.49 6.27
CA LEU A 52 -8.86 9.23 7.02
C LEU A 52 -10.25 8.61 7.18
N ARG A 53 -11.26 9.38 7.61
CA ARG A 53 -12.63 8.90 7.82
C ARG A 53 -13.26 8.33 6.54
N ILE A 54 -12.99 8.92 5.37
CA ILE A 54 -13.45 8.37 4.07
C ILE A 54 -12.90 6.96 3.84
N GLY A 55 -11.70 6.62 4.32
CA GLY A 55 -11.16 5.27 4.22
C GLY A 55 -12.03 4.19 4.87
N ALA A 56 -12.87 4.57 5.81
CA ALA A 56 -13.80 3.69 6.54
C ALA A 56 -15.26 3.77 6.02
N TYR A 57 -15.50 4.24 4.80
CA TYR A 57 -16.85 4.56 4.29
C TYR A 57 -17.84 3.39 4.31
N LEU A 58 -17.38 2.15 4.25
CA LEU A 58 -18.23 0.94 4.34
C LEU A 58 -18.51 0.51 5.79
N ARG A 59 -17.82 1.10 6.77
CA ARG A 59 -17.93 0.72 8.18
C ARG A 59 -19.01 1.52 8.88
N LYS A 60 -19.61 0.90 9.91
CA LYS A 60 -20.67 1.50 10.75
C LYS A 60 -20.28 1.54 12.24
N ASP A 61 -19.13 1.00 12.60
CA ASP A 61 -18.60 0.96 13.95
C ASP A 61 -17.83 2.27 14.30
N SER A 62 -17.43 2.40 15.57
CA SER A 62 -16.60 3.53 16.01
C SER A 62 -15.26 3.52 15.31
N LEU A 63 -14.80 4.69 14.87
CA LEU A 63 -13.51 4.89 14.21
C LEU A 63 -12.43 5.43 15.17
N ALA A 64 -12.76 5.65 16.43
CA ALA A 64 -11.87 6.33 17.39
C ALA A 64 -10.55 5.59 17.58
N ASP A 65 -10.60 4.28 17.82
CA ASP A 65 -9.41 3.46 18.05
C ASP A 65 -8.54 3.35 16.77
N ASP A 66 -9.18 3.27 15.60
CA ASP A 66 -8.46 3.20 14.33
C ASP A 66 -7.78 4.53 13.97
N LEU A 67 -8.45 5.66 14.23
CA LEU A 67 -7.85 6.98 14.10
C LEU A 67 -6.65 7.13 15.04
N ALA A 68 -6.79 6.72 16.32
CA ALA A 68 -5.69 6.74 17.27
C ALA A 68 -4.51 5.90 16.76
N ARG A 69 -4.76 4.67 16.32
CA ARG A 69 -3.73 3.78 15.75
C ARG A 69 -3.04 4.38 14.51
N VAL A 70 -3.80 5.01 13.62
CA VAL A 70 -3.22 5.68 12.44
C VAL A 70 -2.39 6.87 12.86
N TYR A 71 -2.81 7.66 13.85
CA TYR A 71 -2.05 8.78 14.35
C TYR A 71 -0.79 8.36 15.12
N ASP A 72 -0.82 7.23 15.82
CA ASP A 72 0.38 6.65 16.45
C ASP A 72 1.40 6.23 15.40
N LEU A 73 0.93 5.66 14.28
CA LEU A 73 1.80 5.28 13.15
C LEU A 73 2.32 6.50 12.37
N PHE A 74 1.53 7.58 12.33
CA PHE A 74 1.82 8.80 11.59
C PHE A 74 1.62 10.06 12.47
N PRO A 75 2.50 10.35 13.44
CA PRO A 75 2.32 11.48 14.37
C PRO A 75 2.17 12.84 13.66
N ARG A 76 2.85 13.01 12.50
CA ARG A 76 2.72 14.23 11.69
C ARG A 76 1.33 14.47 11.15
N LEU A 77 0.55 13.41 10.89
CA LEU A 77 -0.85 13.57 10.49
C LEU A 77 -1.72 14.03 11.66
N LYS A 78 -1.42 13.59 12.89
CA LYS A 78 -2.11 14.05 14.10
C LYS A 78 -1.89 15.55 14.35
N GLU A 79 -0.63 16.01 14.23
CA GLU A 79 -0.28 17.42 14.37
C GLU A 79 -1.04 18.33 13.38
N ARG A 80 -1.51 17.76 12.27
CA ARG A 80 -2.12 18.46 11.13
C ARG A 80 -3.51 17.98 10.81
N GLU A 81 -4.21 17.33 11.73
CA GLU A 81 -5.51 16.68 11.49
C GLU A 81 -6.57 17.60 10.89
N TRP A 82 -6.51 18.88 11.22
CA TRP A 82 -7.39 19.95 10.72
C TRP A 82 -6.94 20.59 9.40
N GLN A 83 -5.70 20.31 8.95
CA GLN A 83 -5.12 20.94 7.76
C GLN A 83 -5.66 20.27 6.48
N GLN A 84 -5.90 21.08 5.43
CA GLN A 84 -6.29 20.56 4.12
C GLN A 84 -5.18 19.71 3.50
N ALA A 85 -5.54 18.52 3.03
CA ALA A 85 -4.61 17.54 2.51
C ALA A 85 -3.81 18.03 1.29
N GLY A 86 -4.38 18.93 0.50
CA GLY A 86 -3.70 19.53 -0.66
C GLY A 86 -2.49 20.39 -0.30
N THR A 87 -2.41 20.88 0.96
CA THR A 87 -1.32 21.74 1.45
C THR A 87 -0.19 20.95 2.14
N LEU A 88 -0.33 19.65 2.28
CA LEU A 88 0.69 18.76 2.84
C LEU A 88 1.84 18.56 1.86
N SER A 89 3.03 18.28 2.39
CA SER A 89 4.16 17.80 1.59
C SER A 89 3.85 16.47 0.92
N GLY A 90 4.56 16.13 -0.16
CA GLY A 90 4.34 14.88 -0.87
C GLY A 90 4.50 13.62 0.01
N GLY A 91 5.42 13.66 0.98
CA GLY A 91 5.59 12.57 1.94
C GLY A 91 4.42 12.45 2.92
N GLU A 92 3.92 13.57 3.44
CA GLU A 92 2.74 13.59 4.31
C GLU A 92 1.47 13.14 3.57
N GLN A 93 1.32 13.53 2.30
CA GLN A 93 0.22 13.03 1.45
C GLN A 93 0.31 11.52 1.24
N GLN A 94 1.51 10.97 1.08
CA GLN A 94 1.72 9.51 0.97
C GLN A 94 1.34 8.80 2.27
N MET A 95 1.78 9.33 3.43
CA MET A 95 1.39 8.83 4.74
C MET A 95 -0.14 8.87 4.93
N LEU A 96 -0.78 9.95 4.48
CA LEU A 96 -2.24 10.10 4.54
C LEU A 96 -2.94 9.06 3.66
N ALA A 97 -2.44 8.79 2.45
CA ALA A 97 -3.01 7.77 1.57
C ALA A 97 -2.91 6.35 2.19
N VAL A 98 -1.78 6.03 2.82
CA VAL A 98 -1.60 4.77 3.55
C VAL A 98 -2.52 4.72 4.78
N GLY A 99 -2.55 5.77 5.59
CA GLY A 99 -3.43 5.88 6.76
C GLY A 99 -4.90 5.70 6.38
N ARG A 100 -5.35 6.34 5.30
CA ARG A 100 -6.70 6.18 4.76
C ARG A 100 -7.02 4.74 4.40
N ALA A 101 -6.09 4.02 3.77
CA ALA A 101 -6.29 2.60 3.44
C ALA A 101 -6.39 1.72 4.70
N LEU A 102 -5.65 2.04 5.76
CA LEU A 102 -5.70 1.31 7.03
C LEU A 102 -7.03 1.48 7.78
N MET A 103 -7.73 2.61 7.57
CA MET A 103 -9.03 2.86 8.21
C MET A 103 -10.12 1.84 7.84
N ALA A 104 -9.97 1.13 6.72
CA ALA A 104 -10.86 0.04 6.34
C ALA A 104 -10.62 -1.27 7.11
N LYS A 105 -9.64 -1.37 8.02
CA LYS A 105 -9.19 -2.60 8.70
C LYS A 105 -8.86 -3.73 7.72
N PRO A 106 -7.95 -3.50 6.76
CA PRO A 106 -7.67 -4.49 5.72
C PRO A 106 -6.94 -5.72 6.27
N LYS A 107 -7.18 -6.87 5.62
CA LYS A 107 -6.33 -8.06 5.71
C LYS A 107 -5.14 -7.97 4.74
N LEU A 108 -5.40 -7.35 3.58
CA LEU A 108 -4.44 -7.11 2.51
C LEU A 108 -4.46 -5.64 2.10
N ILE A 109 -3.32 -4.98 2.20
CA ILE A 109 -3.11 -3.65 1.63
C ILE A 109 -2.21 -3.78 0.40
N MET A 110 -2.69 -3.27 -0.73
CA MET A 110 -1.90 -3.16 -1.96
C MET A 110 -1.33 -1.76 -2.07
N MET A 111 -0.06 -1.64 -2.40
CA MET A 111 0.62 -0.36 -2.58
C MET A 111 1.30 -0.31 -3.94
N ASP A 112 0.93 0.68 -4.73
CA ASP A 112 1.43 0.88 -6.10
C ASP A 112 2.42 2.04 -6.12
N GLU A 113 3.71 1.72 -6.26
CA GLU A 113 4.86 2.63 -6.26
C GLU A 113 4.81 3.67 -5.12
N PRO A 114 4.67 3.27 -3.84
CA PRO A 114 4.50 4.21 -2.75
C PRO A 114 5.71 5.11 -2.51
N SER A 115 6.89 4.79 -3.04
CA SER A 115 8.10 5.59 -2.90
C SER A 115 8.34 6.58 -4.04
N LEU A 116 7.54 6.54 -5.12
CA LEU A 116 7.77 7.33 -6.32
C LEU A 116 7.73 8.84 -6.06
N GLY A 117 8.77 9.55 -6.52
CA GLY A 117 8.85 11.01 -6.43
C GLY A 117 9.02 11.55 -5.01
N LEU A 118 9.46 10.72 -4.06
CA LEU A 118 9.73 11.13 -2.68
C LEU A 118 11.23 11.31 -2.42
N ALA A 119 11.55 12.19 -1.47
CA ALA A 119 12.91 12.37 -1.01
C ALA A 119 13.44 11.10 -0.31
N PRO A 120 14.75 10.77 -0.41
CA PRO A 120 15.31 9.52 0.15
C PRO A 120 15.02 9.28 1.63
N ILE A 121 14.93 10.33 2.43
CA ILE A 121 14.61 10.20 3.87
C ILE A 121 13.16 9.74 4.05
N VAL A 122 12.23 10.24 3.23
CA VAL A 122 10.81 9.87 3.28
C VAL A 122 10.62 8.43 2.77
N VAL A 123 11.34 8.06 1.70
CA VAL A 123 11.33 6.68 1.18
C VAL A 123 11.68 5.70 2.29
N ARG A 124 12.77 5.92 3.04
CA ARG A 124 13.13 5.06 4.17
C ARG A 124 12.00 4.94 5.19
N GLY A 125 11.37 6.06 5.55
CA GLY A 125 10.24 6.06 6.47
C GLY A 125 9.04 5.24 5.97
N ILE A 126 8.71 5.32 4.67
CA ILE A 126 7.64 4.52 4.07
C ILE A 126 7.93 3.02 4.17
N PHE A 127 9.16 2.58 3.91
CA PHE A 127 9.52 1.16 4.02
C PHE A 127 9.53 0.66 5.49
N GLU A 128 9.86 1.52 6.46
CA GLU A 128 9.72 1.20 7.89
C GLU A 128 8.25 1.01 8.27
N ILE A 129 7.37 1.88 7.77
CA ILE A 129 5.93 1.78 7.96
C ILE A 129 5.37 0.50 7.32
N ILE A 130 5.81 0.12 6.13
CA ILE A 130 5.42 -1.14 5.47
C ILE A 130 5.76 -2.34 6.37
N ARG A 131 6.95 -2.36 6.95
CA ARG A 131 7.32 -3.42 7.92
C ARG A 131 6.44 -3.41 9.16
N GLU A 132 6.12 -2.24 9.67
CA GLU A 132 5.28 -2.12 10.87
C GLU A 132 3.85 -2.58 10.61
N ILE A 133 3.26 -2.20 9.48
CA ILE A 133 1.95 -2.68 9.02
C ILE A 133 1.94 -4.22 8.94
N ASN A 134 2.99 -4.80 8.36
CA ASN A 134 3.10 -6.25 8.24
C ASN A 134 3.25 -6.94 9.61
N ARG A 135 4.05 -6.39 10.53
CA ARG A 135 4.17 -6.91 11.91
C ARG A 135 2.83 -6.92 12.66
N GLN A 136 1.95 -5.99 12.34
CA GLN A 136 0.60 -5.93 12.90
C GLN A 136 -0.36 -6.96 12.27
N GLY A 137 0.15 -7.86 11.41
CA GLY A 137 -0.60 -8.97 10.81
C GLY A 137 -1.33 -8.62 9.52
N ILE A 138 -1.09 -7.43 8.94
CA ILE A 138 -1.65 -7.06 7.65
C ILE A 138 -0.70 -7.52 6.53
N THR A 139 -1.21 -8.30 5.60
CA THR A 139 -0.45 -8.66 4.40
C THR A 139 -0.25 -7.44 3.51
N VAL A 140 0.97 -7.23 3.00
CA VAL A 140 1.28 -6.14 2.07
C VAL A 140 1.64 -6.70 0.71
N LEU A 141 0.89 -6.33 -0.32
CA LEU A 141 1.28 -6.54 -1.72
C LEU A 141 1.88 -5.23 -2.25
N LEU A 142 3.19 -5.23 -2.41
CA LEU A 142 3.96 -4.05 -2.82
C LEU A 142 4.37 -4.16 -4.28
N ILE A 143 4.03 -3.17 -5.08
CA ILE A 143 4.55 -2.97 -6.42
C ILE A 143 5.55 -1.82 -6.33
N GLU A 144 6.80 -2.04 -6.71
CA GLU A 144 7.86 -1.05 -6.58
C GLU A 144 8.90 -1.16 -7.70
N GLN A 145 9.34 -0.01 -8.18
CA GLN A 145 10.46 0.09 -9.10
C GLN A 145 11.80 0.09 -8.34
N ASN A 146 11.81 0.55 -7.09
CA ASN A 146 12.98 0.52 -6.23
C ASN A 146 13.23 -0.89 -5.69
N ALA A 147 13.73 -1.77 -6.58
CA ALA A 147 13.93 -3.19 -6.28
C ALA A 147 14.78 -3.42 -5.02
N ASN A 148 15.84 -2.61 -4.80
CA ASN A 148 16.72 -2.76 -3.64
C ASN A 148 15.95 -2.60 -2.31
N MET A 149 15.12 -1.57 -2.22
CA MET A 149 14.33 -1.32 -1.00
C MET A 149 13.21 -2.34 -0.85
N ALA A 150 12.51 -2.68 -1.95
CA ALA A 150 11.43 -3.67 -1.94
C ALA A 150 11.93 -5.05 -1.49
N LEU A 151 13.01 -5.56 -2.07
CA LEU A 151 13.59 -6.87 -1.74
C LEU A 151 14.10 -6.96 -0.30
N LYS A 152 14.53 -5.84 0.31
CA LYS A 152 14.96 -5.80 1.72
C LYS A 152 13.80 -5.94 2.72
N VAL A 153 12.57 -5.70 2.31
CA VAL A 153 11.38 -5.77 3.18
C VAL A 153 10.47 -6.94 2.84
N ALA A 154 10.60 -7.50 1.64
CA ALA A 154 9.74 -8.57 1.16
C ALA A 154 10.13 -9.93 1.74
N ASP A 155 9.14 -10.70 2.22
CA ASP A 155 9.30 -12.12 2.53
C ASP A 155 9.41 -12.93 1.25
N SER A 156 8.54 -12.66 0.26
CA SER A 156 8.53 -13.25 -1.07
C SER A 156 8.45 -12.17 -2.13
N ALA A 157 9.13 -12.35 -3.25
CA ALA A 157 9.10 -11.41 -4.34
C ALA A 157 9.01 -12.11 -5.71
N TYR A 158 8.44 -11.37 -6.66
CA TYR A 158 8.23 -11.79 -8.05
C TYR A 158 8.81 -10.71 -8.95
N VAL A 159 9.68 -11.10 -9.87
CA VAL A 159 10.18 -10.21 -10.92
C VAL A 159 9.30 -10.36 -12.15
N MET A 160 8.72 -9.23 -12.59
CA MET A 160 7.83 -9.21 -13.74
C MET A 160 8.49 -8.46 -14.90
N GLU A 161 8.52 -9.08 -16.06
CA GLU A 161 9.02 -8.48 -17.31
C GLU A 161 7.99 -8.70 -18.41
N THR A 162 7.62 -7.63 -19.09
CA THR A 162 6.67 -7.67 -20.23
C THR A 162 5.38 -8.45 -19.90
N GLY A 163 4.87 -8.30 -18.65
CA GLY A 163 3.64 -8.92 -18.21
C GLY A 163 3.76 -10.39 -17.77
N CYS A 164 4.98 -10.96 -17.75
CA CYS A 164 5.25 -12.32 -17.32
C CYS A 164 6.14 -12.33 -16.06
N ILE A 165 5.87 -13.28 -15.15
CA ILE A 165 6.77 -13.53 -14.02
C ILE A 165 7.98 -14.33 -14.55
N THR A 166 9.17 -13.73 -14.43
CA THR A 166 10.43 -14.32 -14.91
C THR A 166 11.21 -14.99 -13.79
N LEU A 167 11.14 -14.44 -12.58
CA LEU A 167 11.79 -14.97 -11.37
C LEU A 167 10.86 -14.84 -10.17
N SER A 168 11.00 -15.76 -9.22
CA SER A 168 10.32 -15.67 -7.92
C SER A 168 11.17 -16.31 -6.84
N GLY A 169 11.02 -15.84 -5.60
CA GLY A 169 11.77 -16.38 -4.46
C GLY A 169 11.69 -15.50 -3.22
N ALA A 170 12.40 -15.87 -2.18
CA ALA A 170 12.52 -15.03 -1.01
C ALA A 170 13.24 -13.70 -1.36
N GLY A 171 12.80 -12.59 -0.76
CA GLY A 171 13.39 -11.28 -1.05
C GLY A 171 14.92 -11.26 -0.86
N LYS A 172 15.41 -11.90 0.19
CA LYS A 172 16.86 -12.02 0.47
C LYS A 172 17.63 -12.77 -0.62
N ASP A 173 17.03 -13.81 -1.20
CA ASP A 173 17.67 -14.62 -2.23
C ASP A 173 17.73 -13.86 -3.54
N LEU A 174 16.63 -13.17 -3.89
CA LEU A 174 16.59 -12.35 -5.09
C LEU A 174 17.49 -11.12 -4.99
N LEU A 175 17.68 -10.53 -3.81
CA LEU A 175 18.62 -9.44 -3.59
C LEU A 175 20.08 -9.84 -3.92
N ASN A 176 20.41 -11.12 -3.76
CA ASN A 176 21.74 -11.66 -4.07
C ASN A 176 21.85 -12.30 -5.46
N ASN A 177 20.76 -12.39 -6.21
CA ASN A 177 20.73 -12.99 -7.54
C ASN A 177 21.42 -12.08 -8.57
N GLU A 178 22.39 -12.63 -9.32
CA GLU A 178 23.21 -11.87 -10.28
C GLU A 178 22.37 -11.26 -11.44
N ALA A 179 21.34 -11.95 -11.91
CA ALA A 179 20.46 -11.42 -12.94
C ALA A 179 19.66 -10.20 -12.44
N VAL A 180 19.15 -10.28 -11.19
CA VAL A 180 18.43 -9.18 -10.53
C VAL A 180 19.37 -7.99 -10.27
N LYS A 181 20.59 -8.24 -9.80
CA LYS A 181 21.60 -7.20 -9.61
C LYS A 181 21.87 -6.44 -10.89
N LYS A 182 22.19 -7.16 -11.96
CA LYS A 182 22.51 -6.58 -13.27
C LYS A 182 21.34 -5.81 -13.87
N ALA A 183 20.10 -6.32 -13.75
CA ALA A 183 18.92 -5.70 -14.37
C ALA A 183 18.35 -4.52 -13.57
N TYR A 184 18.38 -4.60 -12.23
CA TYR A 184 17.60 -3.69 -11.37
C TYR A 184 18.39 -3.00 -10.25
N LEU A 185 19.60 -3.46 -9.90
CA LEU A 185 20.37 -2.91 -8.78
C LEU A 185 21.58 -2.07 -9.20
N GLY A 186 21.88 -2.03 -10.51
CA GLY A 186 22.93 -1.16 -11.07
C GLY A 186 24.37 -1.56 -10.70
N THR A 187 24.61 -2.82 -10.43
CA THR A 187 25.95 -3.39 -10.10
C THR A 187 26.38 -4.39 -11.15
#